data_ef190ddc272a71a7b8b97a24cb7ddbc4
#
_entry.id   ef190ddc272a71a7b8b97a24cb7ddbc4
#
_cell.length_a   1.000
_cell.length_b   1.000
_cell.length_c   1.000
_cell.angle_alpha   90.00
_cell.angle_beta   90.00
_cell.angle_gamma   90.00
#
_symmetry.space_group_name_H-M   'P 1'
#
loop_
_entity.id
_entity.type
_entity.pdbx_description
1 polymer ?
#
loop_
_entity_poly.entity_id
_entity_poly.type
_entity_poly.pdbx_seq_one_letter_code
_entity_poly.pdbx_strand_id
1 'polypeptide(L)'
;MPMMPRRPSLTVLAPLACLLVPGAPLAAQHYQCSVPRSVNVPRVTPDAPPRPMPVTGYTLALSWSPEFCKPRRGQPRHARQCSGQAGMFGLVVHGLWPESGRSWPQWCSSRRQLQSRDLAANMCLSPSAALLA
;
A
#
# COMPACT_ATOMS: atom_id res chain seq x y z
N MET A 1 -50.42 -6.81 -66.72
CA MET A 1 -49.82 -6.25 -65.49
C MET A 1 -49.49 -7.41 -64.57
N PRO A 2 -48.21 -7.80 -64.33
CA PRO A 2 -47.85 -8.89 -63.47
C PRO A 2 -47.64 -8.35 -62.04
N MET A 3 -48.28 -9.03 -61.07
CA MET A 3 -48.15 -8.77 -59.65
C MET A 3 -46.76 -9.23 -59.15
N MET A 4 -45.99 -8.29 -58.56
CA MET A 4 -44.74 -8.61 -57.90
C MET A 4 -45.00 -9.26 -56.51
N PRO A 5 -44.28 -10.32 -56.16
CA PRO A 5 -44.38 -10.94 -54.83
C PRO A 5 -43.66 -10.08 -53.79
N ARG A 6 -44.36 -9.78 -52.67
CA ARG A 6 -43.79 -9.13 -51.48
C ARG A 6 -42.81 -10.09 -50.81
N ARG A 7 -41.56 -9.65 -50.61
CA ARG A 7 -40.55 -10.32 -49.80
C ARG A 7 -40.87 -10.14 -48.31
N PRO A 8 -40.79 -11.18 -47.48
CA PRO A 8 -40.90 -11.02 -46.05
C PRO A 8 -39.64 -10.39 -45.49
N SER A 9 -39.78 -9.30 -44.73
CA SER A 9 -38.69 -8.69 -43.96
C SER A 9 -38.35 -9.62 -42.79
N LEU A 10 -37.16 -10.24 -42.84
CA LEU A 10 -36.59 -10.91 -41.66
C LEU A 10 -36.09 -9.83 -40.68
N THR A 11 -36.83 -9.66 -39.58
CA THR A 11 -36.40 -8.89 -38.46
C THR A 11 -35.34 -9.72 -37.67
N VAL A 12 -34.07 -9.42 -37.86
CA VAL A 12 -33.00 -10.03 -37.12
C VAL A 12 -33.01 -9.39 -35.73
N LEU A 13 -33.58 -10.13 -34.75
CA LEU A 13 -33.41 -9.82 -33.32
C LEU A 13 -31.98 -10.16 -32.95
N ALA A 14 -31.10 -9.17 -32.88
CA ALA A 14 -29.78 -9.33 -32.31
C ALA A 14 -29.91 -9.54 -30.80
N PRO A 15 -29.39 -10.64 -30.24
CA PRO A 15 -29.37 -10.81 -28.80
C PRO A 15 -28.40 -9.79 -28.21
N LEU A 16 -28.90 -8.92 -27.33
CA LEU A 16 -28.11 -8.04 -26.49
C LEU A 16 -27.37 -8.91 -25.49
N ALA A 17 -26.21 -9.43 -25.88
CA ALA A 17 -25.30 -10.11 -24.96
C ALA A 17 -24.78 -9.09 -23.98
N CYS A 18 -25.42 -8.98 -22.81
CA CYS A 18 -24.85 -8.33 -21.64
C CYS A 18 -23.54 -9.05 -21.32
N LEU A 19 -22.43 -8.48 -21.76
CA LEU A 19 -21.10 -8.83 -21.31
C LEU A 19 -21.03 -8.51 -19.81
N LEU A 20 -21.34 -9.51 -19.00
CA LEU A 20 -20.94 -9.56 -17.58
C LEU A 20 -19.40 -9.57 -17.58
N VAL A 21 -18.79 -8.40 -17.66
CA VAL A 21 -17.38 -8.25 -17.34
C VAL A 21 -17.29 -8.57 -15.86
N PRO A 22 -16.66 -9.70 -15.47
CA PRO A 22 -16.40 -9.93 -14.07
C PRO A 22 -15.59 -8.74 -13.59
N GLY A 23 -16.14 -7.97 -12.63
CA GLY A 23 -15.44 -6.84 -12.05
C GLY A 23 -14.07 -7.34 -11.62
N ALA A 24 -13.02 -6.83 -12.26
CA ALA A 24 -11.67 -7.12 -11.81
C ALA A 24 -11.63 -6.78 -10.31
N PRO A 25 -11.16 -7.69 -9.44
CA PRO A 25 -11.04 -7.37 -8.03
C PRO A 25 -10.22 -6.10 -7.96
N LEU A 26 -10.74 -5.08 -7.25
CA LEU A 26 -9.99 -3.86 -6.95
C LEU A 26 -8.64 -4.32 -6.41
N ALA A 27 -7.62 -4.25 -7.26
CA ALA A 27 -6.30 -4.77 -6.94
C ALA A 27 -5.85 -4.10 -5.65
N ALA A 28 -5.63 -4.94 -4.64
CA ALA A 28 -5.09 -4.48 -3.37
C ALA A 28 -3.88 -3.60 -3.65
N GLN A 29 -3.68 -2.57 -2.82
CA GLN A 29 -2.64 -1.55 -2.99
C GLN A 29 -1.19 -2.11 -3.05
N HIS A 30 -1.05 -3.41 -2.94
CA HIS A 30 0.19 -4.18 -2.92
C HIS A 30 0.21 -5.27 -3.99
N TYR A 31 -0.14 -4.92 -5.20
CA TYR A 31 -0.16 -5.89 -6.29
C TYR A 31 1.20 -6.58 -6.43
N GLN A 32 1.19 -7.91 -6.30
CA GLN A 32 2.38 -8.80 -6.41
C GLN A 32 3.51 -8.49 -5.43
N CYS A 33 3.21 -8.01 -4.22
CA CYS A 33 4.25 -7.77 -3.23
C CYS A 33 4.90 -9.08 -2.73
N SER A 34 6.22 -9.15 -2.80
CA SER A 34 7.00 -10.24 -2.24
C SER A 34 7.36 -9.97 -0.77
N VAL A 35 7.00 -10.89 0.11
CA VAL A 35 7.38 -10.83 1.52
C VAL A 35 8.79 -11.40 1.67
N PRO A 36 9.76 -10.67 2.25
CA PRO A 36 11.09 -11.19 2.49
C PRO A 36 11.07 -12.23 3.61
N ARG A 37 11.99 -13.20 3.57
CA ARG A 37 12.10 -14.21 4.63
C ARG A 37 12.56 -13.64 5.96
N SER A 38 13.40 -12.62 5.90
CA SER A 38 13.93 -11.91 7.06
C SER A 38 14.24 -10.46 6.71
N VAL A 39 14.24 -9.61 7.71
CA VAL A 39 14.59 -8.20 7.61
C VAL A 39 15.50 -7.86 8.79
N ASN A 40 16.57 -7.14 8.54
CA ASN A 40 17.39 -6.62 9.62
C ASN A 40 16.60 -5.56 10.40
N VAL A 41 16.52 -5.74 11.71
CA VAL A 41 15.94 -4.73 12.60
C VAL A 41 17.01 -3.65 12.82
N PRO A 42 16.79 -2.40 12.42
CA PRO A 42 17.77 -1.35 12.63
C PRO A 42 17.91 -1.04 14.12
N ARG A 43 19.11 -0.67 14.53
CA ARG A 43 19.32 -0.06 15.83
C ARG A 43 18.97 1.41 15.72
N VAL A 44 17.98 1.82 16.49
CA VAL A 44 17.56 3.23 16.54
C VAL A 44 18.25 3.89 17.73
N THR A 45 18.94 4.99 17.45
CA THR A 45 19.54 5.83 18.50
C THR A 45 18.65 7.07 18.68
N PRO A 46 18.16 7.33 19.89
CA PRO A 46 17.41 8.55 20.16
C PRO A 46 18.19 9.82 19.79
N ASP A 47 17.57 10.72 19.08
CA ASP A 47 18.11 12.03 18.71
C ASP A 47 17.72 13.13 19.70
N ALA A 48 16.90 12.80 20.70
CA ALA A 48 16.42 13.70 21.75
C ALA A 48 16.16 12.92 23.06
N PRO A 49 16.07 13.62 24.19
CA PRO A 49 15.66 13.01 25.45
C PRO A 49 14.28 12.35 25.38
N PRO A 50 14.04 11.28 26.15
CA PRO A 50 12.72 10.69 26.27
C PRO A 50 11.67 11.69 26.71
N ARG A 51 10.50 11.63 26.07
CA ARG A 51 9.34 12.45 26.41
C ARG A 51 8.15 11.53 26.69
N PRO A 52 8.05 10.97 27.88
CA PRO A 52 6.91 10.15 28.26
C PRO A 52 5.69 11.05 28.49
N MET A 53 4.61 10.74 27.80
CA MET A 53 3.32 11.45 27.89
C MET A 53 2.18 10.45 27.77
N PRO A 54 1.00 10.74 28.37
CA PRO A 54 -0.20 9.95 28.14
C PRO A 54 -0.59 10.00 26.66
N VAL A 55 -0.88 8.86 26.06
CA VAL A 55 -1.41 8.80 24.70
C VAL A 55 -2.91 9.03 24.75
N THR A 56 -3.39 10.07 24.08
CA THR A 56 -4.80 10.43 23.99
C THR A 56 -5.43 10.09 22.63
N GLY A 57 -4.60 9.80 21.62
CA GLY A 57 -5.03 9.46 20.28
C GLY A 57 -3.89 8.94 19.42
N TYR A 58 -4.23 8.58 18.18
CA TYR A 58 -3.26 8.15 17.17
C TYR A 58 -3.61 8.75 15.82
N THR A 59 -2.60 9.21 15.09
CA THR A 59 -2.72 9.56 13.67
C THR A 59 -2.10 8.45 12.81
N LEU A 60 -2.90 7.86 11.93
CA LEU A 60 -2.42 6.95 10.91
C LEU A 60 -1.87 7.78 9.73
N ALA A 61 -0.57 7.73 9.53
CA ALA A 61 0.09 8.37 8.40
C ALA A 61 0.24 7.39 7.23
N LEU A 62 -0.23 7.81 6.05
CA LEU A 62 -0.08 7.07 4.81
C LEU A 62 0.82 7.84 3.85
N SER A 63 1.59 7.12 3.05
CA SER A 63 2.46 7.67 2.01
C SER A 63 2.02 7.18 0.64
N TRP A 64 1.91 8.11 -0.34
CA TRP A 64 1.65 7.78 -1.73
C TRP A 64 2.97 7.45 -2.43
N SER A 65 3.22 6.16 -2.67
CA SER A 65 4.51 5.67 -3.17
C SER A 65 4.93 6.25 -4.51
N PRO A 66 4.05 6.44 -5.52
CA PRO A 66 4.48 7.03 -6.79
C PRO A 66 5.12 8.40 -6.62
N GLU A 67 4.58 9.25 -5.75
CA GLU A 67 5.15 10.58 -5.48
C GLU A 67 6.39 10.49 -4.60
N PHE A 68 6.33 9.69 -3.54
CA PHE A 68 7.47 9.44 -2.67
C PHE A 68 8.70 8.97 -3.44
N CYS A 69 8.50 8.13 -4.46
CA CYS A 69 9.58 7.51 -5.21
C CYS A 69 10.16 8.39 -6.33
N LYS A 70 9.49 9.46 -6.76
CA LYS A 70 10.01 10.34 -7.82
C LYS A 70 11.45 10.78 -7.58
N PRO A 71 11.79 11.44 -6.43
CA PRO A 71 13.16 11.87 -6.15
C PRO A 71 14.05 10.74 -5.61
N ARG A 72 13.52 9.53 -5.41
CA ARG A 72 14.21 8.42 -4.73
C ARG A 72 14.51 7.22 -5.61
N ARG A 73 14.15 7.30 -6.89
CA ARG A 73 14.47 6.25 -7.87
C ARG A 73 15.98 6.04 -7.94
N GLY A 74 16.39 4.77 -7.95
CA GLY A 74 17.81 4.39 -7.99
C GLY A 74 18.56 4.53 -6.65
N GLN A 75 17.92 5.02 -5.58
CA GLN A 75 18.53 5.05 -4.26
C GLN A 75 18.42 3.68 -3.58
N PRO A 76 19.54 2.99 -3.24
CA PRO A 76 19.51 1.63 -2.70
C PRO A 76 18.67 1.51 -1.41
N ARG A 77 18.72 2.51 -0.53
CA ARG A 77 17.95 2.53 0.71
C ARG A 77 16.42 2.49 0.49
N HIS A 78 15.95 2.95 -0.65
CA HIS A 78 14.52 2.98 -1.01
C HIS A 78 14.15 1.93 -2.06
N ALA A 79 15.09 1.05 -2.43
CA ALA A 79 14.91 0.10 -3.52
C ALA A 79 13.66 -0.77 -3.33
N ARG A 80 13.39 -1.22 -2.11
CA ARG A 80 12.21 -2.06 -1.84
C ARG A 80 10.91 -1.37 -2.25
N GLN A 81 10.71 -0.11 -1.90
CA GLN A 81 9.48 0.63 -2.22
C GLN A 81 9.47 1.19 -3.64
N CYS A 82 10.65 1.52 -4.20
CA CYS A 82 10.74 2.39 -5.37
C CYS A 82 11.27 1.70 -6.64
N SER A 83 11.85 0.50 -6.56
CA SER A 83 12.40 -0.20 -7.73
C SER A 83 11.36 -0.99 -8.54
N GLY A 84 10.21 -1.33 -7.95
CA GLY A 84 9.24 -2.25 -8.53
C GLY A 84 9.57 -3.74 -8.33
N GLN A 85 10.79 -4.08 -7.90
CA GLN A 85 11.22 -5.48 -7.75
C GLN A 85 10.48 -6.22 -6.63
N ALA A 86 10.13 -5.54 -5.56
CA ALA A 86 9.40 -6.12 -4.43
C ALA A 86 7.87 -6.02 -4.58
N GLY A 87 7.39 -5.33 -5.59
CA GLY A 87 5.98 -5.10 -5.88
C GLY A 87 5.72 -3.67 -6.31
N MET A 88 4.48 -3.42 -6.74
CA MET A 88 4.01 -2.07 -7.07
C MET A 88 3.20 -1.52 -5.89
N PHE A 89 3.67 -0.44 -5.31
CA PHE A 89 3.06 0.16 -4.14
C PHE A 89 2.27 1.42 -4.49
N GLY A 90 1.04 1.50 -3.98
CA GLY A 90 0.21 2.70 -3.98
C GLY A 90 0.32 3.46 -2.65
N LEU A 91 -0.78 3.56 -1.90
CA LEU A 91 -0.76 4.02 -0.53
C LEU A 91 -0.16 2.95 0.37
N VAL A 92 0.82 3.32 1.17
CA VAL A 92 1.47 2.46 2.15
C VAL A 92 1.42 3.10 3.52
N VAL A 93 1.46 2.28 4.56
CA VAL A 93 1.53 2.78 5.93
C VAL A 93 2.91 3.37 6.18
N HIS A 94 2.95 4.65 6.51
CA HIS A 94 4.16 5.33 6.96
C HIS A 94 4.36 5.14 8.47
N GLY A 95 3.30 5.24 9.25
CA GLY A 95 3.32 4.99 10.68
C GLY A 95 1.98 5.23 11.36
N LEU A 96 1.90 4.78 12.61
CA LEU A 96 0.82 5.10 13.52
C LEU A 96 1.43 5.95 14.65
N TRP A 97 1.19 7.25 14.60
CA TRP A 97 1.83 8.21 15.47
C TRP A 97 0.98 8.50 16.70
N PRO A 98 1.52 8.28 17.91
CA PRO A 98 0.81 8.60 19.12
C PRO A 98 0.74 10.11 19.33
N GLU A 99 -0.37 10.57 19.88
CA GLU A 99 -0.63 11.97 20.16
C GLU A 99 -0.97 12.19 21.64
N SER A 100 -0.66 13.37 22.14
CA SER A 100 -0.99 13.83 23.48
C SER A 100 -1.37 15.32 23.43
N GLY A 101 -2.61 15.59 22.98
CA GLY A 101 -3.09 16.95 22.81
C GLY A 101 -2.29 17.74 21.78
N ARG A 102 -1.53 18.75 22.22
CA ARG A 102 -0.68 19.59 21.34
C ARG A 102 0.75 19.08 21.16
N SER A 103 1.06 17.90 21.71
CA SER A 103 2.40 17.31 21.70
C SER A 103 2.30 15.82 21.41
N TRP A 104 3.42 15.13 21.44
CA TRP A 104 3.49 13.69 21.21
C TRP A 104 4.53 13.05 22.14
N PRO A 105 4.31 11.81 22.60
CA PRO A 105 5.31 11.03 23.29
C PRO A 105 6.43 10.64 22.33
N GLN A 106 7.66 10.63 22.81
CA GLN A 106 8.83 10.31 21.99
C GLN A 106 9.88 9.58 22.84
N TRP A 107 10.56 8.62 22.20
CA TRP A 107 11.64 7.86 22.82
C TRP A 107 11.21 7.20 24.16
N CYS A 108 9.95 6.80 24.23
CA CYS A 108 9.45 6.08 25.40
C CYS A 108 10.13 4.70 25.48
N SER A 109 10.51 4.28 26.69
CA SER A 109 11.05 2.95 26.89
C SER A 109 10.00 1.91 26.52
N SER A 110 10.37 0.94 25.71
CA SER A 110 9.54 -0.21 25.38
C SER A 110 10.18 -1.49 25.86
N ARG A 111 9.40 -2.31 26.56
CA ARG A 111 9.82 -3.68 26.90
C ARG A 111 9.76 -4.63 25.70
N ARG A 112 9.08 -4.23 24.63
CA ARG A 112 8.94 -5.02 23.40
C ARG A 112 9.91 -4.51 22.36
N GLN A 113 10.80 -5.40 21.92
CA GLN A 113 11.67 -5.12 20.77
C GLN A 113 11.02 -5.66 19.51
N LEU A 114 11.10 -4.90 18.43
CA LEU A 114 10.70 -5.38 17.11
C LEU A 114 11.55 -6.59 16.72
N GLN A 115 10.92 -7.59 16.14
CA GLN A 115 11.62 -8.77 15.65
C GLN A 115 11.63 -8.78 14.13
N SER A 116 12.65 -9.40 13.56
CA SER A 116 12.80 -9.53 12.10
C SER A 116 11.55 -10.09 11.43
N ARG A 117 10.89 -11.08 12.03
CA ARG A 117 9.64 -11.66 11.51
C ARG A 117 8.48 -10.66 11.48
N ASP A 118 8.40 -9.78 12.47
CA ASP A 118 7.31 -8.79 12.57
C ASP A 118 7.48 -7.73 11.47
N LEU A 119 8.71 -7.28 11.23
CA LEU A 119 9.02 -6.41 10.10
C LEU A 119 8.74 -7.10 8.78
N ALA A 120 9.25 -8.33 8.59
CA ALA A 120 9.07 -9.07 7.35
C ALA A 120 7.60 -9.24 6.98
N ALA A 121 6.75 -9.63 7.94
CA ALA A 121 5.31 -9.82 7.73
C ALA A 121 4.59 -8.54 7.29
N ASN A 122 5.11 -7.36 7.68
CA ASN A 122 4.50 -6.08 7.38
C ASN A 122 5.14 -5.32 6.20
N MET A 123 6.15 -5.89 5.54
CA MET A 123 6.88 -5.21 4.46
C MET A 123 6.06 -4.95 3.20
N CYS A 124 4.90 -5.57 3.04
CA CYS A 124 3.98 -5.25 1.96
C CYS A 124 3.03 -4.10 2.32
N LEU A 125 2.74 -3.93 3.60
CA LEU A 125 1.92 -2.83 4.11
C LEU A 125 2.76 -1.56 4.31
N SER A 126 3.98 -1.72 4.80
CA SER A 126 4.95 -0.65 5.07
C SER A 126 6.33 -1.04 4.53
N PRO A 127 6.58 -0.89 3.21
CA PRO A 127 7.83 -1.32 2.58
C PRO A 127 9.08 -0.61 3.10
N SER A 128 8.92 0.53 3.75
CA SER A 128 9.98 1.29 4.41
C SER A 128 10.07 1.04 5.91
N ALA A 129 9.34 0.07 6.48
CA ALA A 129 9.32 -0.17 7.94
C ALA A 129 10.72 -0.35 8.53
N ALA A 130 11.63 -1.03 7.82
CA ALA A 130 13.02 -1.20 8.26
C ALA A 130 13.85 0.10 8.28
N LEU A 131 13.34 1.20 7.71
CA LEU A 131 13.99 2.53 7.75
C LEU A 131 13.39 3.42 8.84
N LEU A 132 12.19 3.04 9.34
CA LEU A 132 11.40 3.83 10.27
C LEU A 132 11.38 3.23 11.68
N ALA A 133 11.84 1.98 11.82
CA ALA A 133 11.84 1.22 13.07
C ALA A 133 12.96 1.61 14.02
#